data_7fa6794b435d905529da0361d8f287a7
#
_entry.id   7fa6794b435d905529da0361d8f287a7
#
_cell.length_a   1.000
_cell.length_b   1.000
_cell.length_c   1.000
_cell.angle_alpha   90.00
_cell.angle_beta   90.00
_cell.angle_gamma   90.00
#
_symmetry.space_group_name_H-M   'P 1'
#
loop_
_entity.id
_entity.type
_entity.pdbx_description
1 polymer ?
#
loop_
_entity_poly.entity_id
_entity_poly.type
_entity_poly.pdbx_seq_one_letter_code
_entity_poly.pdbx_strand_id
1 'polypeptide(L)'
;MREKGPAFEHPQQVSIDVSAGTVEVHSNDGNGKEKVTTEHMKLPPDLANGMLFILLKNLPPGSVETKASMLVTTPKPRLVGLAISAQGEDIFEISSEKRKATHYVVKVELKGITGLVAPLLGKEPPDIHAWILRGDAPAFVKSRGPLTAGGPIWQVELESPVWPHQADAK
;
A
#
# COMPACT_ATOMS: atom_id res chain seq x y z
N MET A 1 3.09 -9.09 -7.81
CA MET A 1 2.85 -9.26 -6.34
C MET A 1 2.53 -10.71 -6.08
N ARG A 2 2.98 -11.29 -4.98
CA ARG A 2 2.70 -12.67 -4.59
C ARG A 2 2.37 -12.73 -3.11
N GLU A 3 1.22 -13.30 -2.78
CA GLU A 3 0.78 -13.55 -1.41
C GLU A 3 1.08 -15.01 -1.06
N LYS A 4 1.71 -15.25 0.09
CA LYS A 4 2.03 -16.61 0.56
C LYS A 4 2.13 -16.64 2.09
N GLY A 5 1.53 -17.66 2.69
CA GLY A 5 1.62 -17.90 4.12
C GLY A 5 0.26 -18.17 4.76
N PRO A 6 0.23 -18.58 6.05
CA PRO A 6 -0.99 -19.01 6.73
C PRO A 6 -2.00 -17.87 6.97
N ALA A 7 -1.57 -16.61 6.83
CA ALA A 7 -2.45 -15.45 6.97
C ALA A 7 -3.31 -15.17 5.73
N PHE A 8 -3.04 -15.84 4.62
CA PHE A 8 -3.76 -15.67 3.36
C PHE A 8 -4.61 -16.90 3.10
N GLU A 9 -5.92 -16.78 3.31
CA GLU A 9 -6.88 -17.88 3.05
C GLU A 9 -6.93 -18.22 1.56
N HIS A 10 -6.76 -17.22 0.69
CA HIS A 10 -6.80 -17.35 -0.75
C HIS A 10 -5.56 -16.71 -1.39
N PRO A 11 -4.38 -17.37 -1.29
CA PRO A 11 -3.15 -16.80 -1.81
C PRO A 11 -3.22 -16.58 -3.32
N GLN A 12 -2.71 -15.42 -3.76
CA GLN A 12 -2.72 -15.03 -5.16
C GLN A 12 -1.31 -14.62 -5.61
N GLN A 13 -1.06 -14.80 -6.91
CA GLN A 13 0.04 -14.15 -7.60
C GLN A 13 -0.54 -13.23 -8.66
N VAL A 14 -0.15 -11.96 -8.62
CA VAL A 14 -0.65 -10.94 -9.54
C VAL A 14 0.50 -10.36 -10.34
N SER A 15 0.35 -10.39 -11.66
CA SER A 15 1.23 -9.72 -12.61
C SER A 15 0.48 -8.57 -13.26
N ILE A 16 1.12 -7.40 -13.32
CA ILE A 16 0.53 -6.17 -13.87
C ILE A 16 1.50 -5.63 -14.91
N ASP A 17 1.06 -5.59 -16.17
CA ASP A 17 1.76 -4.89 -17.25
C ASP A 17 1.02 -3.60 -17.57
N VAL A 18 1.57 -2.48 -17.10
CA VAL A 18 0.97 -1.16 -17.29
C VAL A 18 0.98 -0.77 -18.76
N SER A 19 2.03 -1.15 -19.50
CA SER A 19 2.19 -0.78 -20.92
C SER A 19 1.21 -1.51 -21.81
N ALA A 20 0.98 -2.80 -21.55
CA ALA A 20 0.02 -3.61 -22.27
C ALA A 20 -1.42 -3.46 -21.74
N GLY A 21 -1.61 -2.83 -20.57
CA GLY A 21 -2.91 -2.74 -19.91
C GLY A 21 -3.42 -4.10 -19.47
N THR A 22 -2.53 -5.03 -19.10
CA THR A 22 -2.89 -6.41 -18.79
C THR A 22 -2.69 -6.70 -17.31
N VAL A 23 -3.68 -7.34 -16.71
CA VAL A 23 -3.65 -7.82 -15.33
C VAL A 23 -3.88 -9.33 -15.35
N GLU A 24 -2.94 -10.10 -14.85
CA GLU A 24 -3.04 -11.55 -14.72
C GLU A 24 -3.04 -11.94 -13.24
N VAL A 25 -4.05 -12.70 -12.84
CA VAL A 25 -4.24 -13.18 -11.47
C VAL A 25 -4.21 -14.69 -11.47
N HIS A 26 -3.20 -15.26 -10.81
CA HIS A 26 -3.11 -16.69 -10.51
C HIS A 26 -3.63 -16.91 -9.09
N SER A 27 -4.59 -17.80 -8.94
CA SER A 27 -5.18 -18.17 -7.65
C SER A 27 -5.47 -19.68 -7.65
N ASN A 28 -5.71 -20.25 -6.49
CA ASN A 28 -6.19 -21.63 -6.38
C ASN A 28 -7.70 -21.61 -6.10
N ASP A 29 -8.44 -22.50 -6.76
CA ASP A 29 -9.82 -22.77 -6.38
C ASP A 29 -9.88 -23.57 -5.05
N GLY A 30 -11.09 -23.71 -4.49
CA GLY A 30 -11.30 -24.47 -3.24
C GLY A 30 -10.86 -25.94 -3.30
N ASN A 31 -10.57 -26.47 -4.49
CA ASN A 31 -10.08 -27.85 -4.72
C ASN A 31 -8.55 -27.88 -4.97
N GLY A 32 -7.87 -26.75 -4.83
CA GLY A 32 -6.43 -26.64 -5.04
C GLY A 32 -6.00 -26.56 -6.51
N LYS A 33 -6.96 -26.48 -7.45
CA LYS A 33 -6.65 -26.31 -8.87
C LYS A 33 -6.32 -24.87 -9.19
N GLU A 34 -5.24 -24.67 -9.93
CA GLU A 34 -4.85 -23.33 -10.38
C GLU A 34 -5.93 -22.74 -11.32
N LYS A 35 -6.27 -21.49 -11.02
CA LYS A 35 -7.15 -20.66 -11.84
C LYS A 35 -6.37 -19.40 -12.25
N VAL A 36 -6.29 -19.17 -13.54
CA VAL A 36 -5.70 -17.97 -14.13
C VAL A 36 -6.81 -17.10 -14.70
N THR A 37 -6.81 -15.83 -14.34
CA THR A 37 -7.73 -14.83 -14.87
C THR A 37 -6.92 -13.70 -15.47
N THR A 38 -7.16 -13.38 -16.74
CA THR A 38 -6.52 -12.28 -17.45
C THR A 38 -7.57 -11.22 -17.76
N GLU A 39 -7.31 -9.99 -17.36
CA GLU A 39 -8.16 -8.84 -17.65
C GLU A 39 -7.36 -7.78 -18.43
N HIS A 40 -8.01 -7.13 -19.39
CA HIS A 40 -7.46 -6.02 -20.13
C HIS A 40 -8.16 -4.74 -19.70
N MET A 41 -7.40 -3.77 -19.21
CA MET A 41 -7.94 -2.49 -18.76
C MET A 41 -6.94 -1.35 -18.97
N LYS A 42 -7.44 -0.14 -19.07
CA LYS A 42 -6.58 1.05 -19.08
C LYS A 42 -6.01 1.27 -17.68
N LEU A 43 -4.73 1.02 -17.51
CA LEU A 43 -4.03 1.24 -16.25
C LEU A 43 -3.46 2.66 -16.20
N PRO A 44 -3.66 3.39 -15.10
CA PRO A 44 -3.11 4.73 -14.94
C PRO A 44 -1.61 4.69 -14.59
N PRO A 45 -0.83 5.74 -14.92
CA PRO A 45 0.60 5.79 -14.65
C PRO A 45 0.94 5.94 -13.15
N ASP A 46 -0.02 6.36 -12.33
CA ASP A 46 0.10 6.56 -10.89
C ASP A 46 -0.28 5.31 -10.06
N LEU A 47 -0.21 4.13 -10.68
CA LEU A 47 -0.55 2.87 -10.03
C LEU A 47 0.46 2.55 -8.90
N ALA A 48 -0.03 2.51 -7.66
CA ALA A 48 0.79 2.38 -6.46
C ALA A 48 0.91 0.94 -5.92
N ASN A 49 0.43 -0.07 -6.65
CA ASN A 49 0.52 -1.46 -6.20
C ASN A 49 1.97 -1.88 -5.90
N GLY A 50 2.22 -2.33 -4.65
CA GLY A 50 3.56 -2.70 -4.20
C GLY A 50 4.55 -1.53 -4.03
N MET A 51 4.17 -0.32 -4.44
CA MET A 51 5.02 0.87 -4.42
C MET A 51 4.57 1.94 -3.43
N LEU A 52 3.51 1.71 -2.67
CA LEU A 52 2.90 2.71 -1.78
C LEU A 52 3.94 3.35 -0.84
N PHE A 53 4.74 2.56 -0.15
CA PHE A 53 5.73 3.10 0.79
C PHE A 53 6.89 3.84 0.08
N ILE A 54 7.20 3.45 -1.15
CA ILE A 54 8.18 4.18 -1.97
C ILE A 54 7.59 5.52 -2.39
N LEU A 55 6.33 5.56 -2.80
CA LEU A 55 5.61 6.79 -3.10
C LEU A 55 5.63 7.73 -1.88
N LEU A 56 5.25 7.25 -0.69
CA LEU A 56 5.24 8.06 0.54
C LEU A 56 6.61 8.63 0.89
N LYS A 57 7.69 7.89 0.67
CA LYS A 57 9.07 8.37 0.87
C LYS A 57 9.44 9.53 -0.04
N ASN A 58 8.85 9.59 -1.23
CA ASN A 58 9.15 10.58 -2.26
C ASN A 58 8.14 11.73 -2.33
N LEU A 59 7.13 11.76 -1.47
CA LEU A 59 6.20 12.89 -1.43
C LEU A 59 6.92 14.16 -0.96
N PRO A 60 6.69 15.31 -1.62
CA PRO A 60 7.23 16.57 -1.17
C PRO A 60 6.78 16.89 0.26
N PRO A 61 7.65 17.49 1.11
CA PRO A 61 7.26 17.99 2.41
C PRO A 61 6.09 18.97 2.30
N GLY A 62 5.11 18.87 3.21
CA GLY A 62 3.97 19.78 3.24
C GLY A 62 2.88 19.52 2.19
N SER A 63 2.96 18.44 1.43
CA SER A 63 1.87 18.04 0.54
C SER A 63 0.58 17.86 1.35
N VAL A 64 -0.46 18.63 1.01
CA VAL A 64 -1.74 18.61 1.74
C VAL A 64 -2.48 17.30 1.47
N GLU A 65 -2.59 16.95 0.21
CA GLU A 65 -3.22 15.71 -0.25
C GLU A 65 -2.55 15.27 -1.56
N THR A 66 -2.30 13.98 -1.66
CA THR A 66 -1.82 13.34 -2.90
C THR A 66 -2.78 12.23 -3.28
N LYS A 67 -3.05 12.09 -4.57
CA LYS A 67 -3.87 11.00 -5.10
C LYS A 67 -2.99 10.01 -5.84
N ALA A 68 -3.37 8.75 -5.75
CA ALA A 68 -2.77 7.65 -6.50
C ALA A 68 -3.85 6.64 -6.85
N SER A 69 -3.52 5.67 -7.67
CA SER A 69 -4.42 4.58 -8.04
C SER A 69 -3.89 3.26 -7.50
N MET A 70 -4.80 2.35 -7.18
CA MET A 70 -4.47 0.99 -6.78
C MET A 70 -5.38 -0.01 -7.50
N LEU A 71 -4.81 -1.10 -7.93
CA LEU A 71 -5.54 -2.24 -8.45
C LEU A 71 -5.91 -3.20 -7.30
N VAL A 72 -7.17 -3.49 -7.15
CA VAL A 72 -7.71 -4.53 -6.25
C VAL A 72 -8.15 -5.71 -7.11
N THR A 73 -7.78 -6.93 -6.74
CA THR A 73 -7.97 -8.13 -7.56
C THR A 73 -9.19 -8.97 -7.16
N THR A 74 -9.77 -8.72 -6.00
CA THR A 74 -10.88 -9.50 -5.45
C THR A 74 -12.18 -8.71 -5.47
N PRO A 75 -13.32 -9.27 -5.91
CA PRO A 75 -13.52 -10.57 -6.60
C PRO A 75 -13.07 -10.57 -8.07
N LYS A 76 -12.84 -9.40 -8.65
CA LYS A 76 -12.32 -9.18 -10.00
C LYS A 76 -11.37 -7.98 -10.00
N PRO A 77 -10.37 -7.94 -10.89
CA PRO A 77 -9.50 -6.80 -11.05
C PRO A 77 -10.29 -5.49 -11.27
N ARG A 78 -10.01 -4.48 -10.44
CA ARG A 78 -10.59 -3.14 -10.57
C ARG A 78 -9.68 -2.08 -9.97
N LEU A 79 -9.75 -0.88 -10.53
CA LEU A 79 -9.04 0.27 -10.00
C LEU A 79 -9.85 0.92 -8.87
N VAL A 80 -9.13 1.36 -7.84
CA VAL A 80 -9.65 2.20 -6.76
C VAL A 80 -8.73 3.41 -6.60
N GLY A 81 -9.26 4.53 -6.11
CA GLY A 81 -8.47 5.69 -5.75
C GLY A 81 -7.81 5.52 -4.40
N LEU A 82 -6.68 6.18 -4.21
CA LEU A 82 -6.04 6.38 -2.92
C LEU A 82 -5.96 7.88 -2.65
N ALA A 83 -6.51 8.33 -1.51
CA ALA A 83 -6.30 9.67 -0.98
C ALA A 83 -5.26 9.59 0.13
N ILE A 84 -4.14 10.27 -0.04
CA ILE A 84 -2.98 10.23 0.85
C ILE A 84 -2.84 11.60 1.51
N SER A 85 -2.87 11.65 2.84
CA SER A 85 -2.72 12.89 3.60
C SER A 85 -1.71 12.73 4.73
N ALA A 86 -0.92 13.78 4.99
CA ALA A 86 -0.09 13.88 6.18
C ALA A 86 -0.93 14.35 7.37
N GLN A 87 -0.84 13.66 8.50
CA GLN A 87 -1.58 13.98 9.72
C GLN A 87 -0.73 14.66 10.80
N GLY A 88 0.57 14.76 10.58
CA GLY A 88 1.51 15.34 11.53
C GLY A 88 2.81 14.55 11.63
N GLU A 89 3.53 14.79 12.71
CA GLU A 89 4.79 14.10 13.00
C GLU A 89 4.71 13.38 14.34
N ASP A 90 5.20 12.15 14.37
CA ASP A 90 5.39 11.36 15.59
C ASP A 90 6.87 11.19 15.89
N ILE A 91 7.21 11.13 17.18
CA ILE A 91 8.58 10.91 17.64
C ILE A 91 8.78 9.39 17.81
N PHE A 92 9.81 8.89 17.17
CA PHE A 92 10.29 7.52 17.35
C PHE A 92 11.65 7.53 18.04
N GLU A 93 11.79 6.68 19.04
CA GLU A 93 13.07 6.45 19.72
C GLU A 93 13.66 5.13 19.20
N ILE A 94 14.83 5.22 18.59
CA ILE A 94 15.54 4.11 18.02
C ILE A 94 16.98 4.18 18.51
N SER A 95 17.45 3.16 19.24
CA SER A 95 18.81 3.10 19.79
C SER A 95 19.20 4.37 20.57
N SER A 96 18.29 4.90 21.39
CA SER A 96 18.45 6.14 22.18
C SER A 96 18.46 7.44 21.38
N GLU A 97 18.24 7.39 20.07
CA GLU A 97 18.06 8.58 19.24
C GLU A 97 16.57 8.86 19.01
N LYS A 98 16.15 10.10 19.28
CA LYS A 98 14.80 10.56 18.95
C LYS A 98 14.76 11.10 17.54
N ARG A 99 13.90 10.57 16.71
CA ARG A 99 13.70 11.00 15.33
C ARG A 99 12.21 11.25 15.06
N LYS A 100 11.93 12.21 14.18
CA LYS A 100 10.56 12.53 13.78
C LYS A 100 10.23 11.80 12.48
N ALA A 101 9.08 11.17 12.46
CA ALA A 101 8.51 10.57 11.26
C ALA A 101 7.17 11.22 10.92
N THR A 102 6.96 11.54 9.66
CA THR A 102 5.66 12.01 9.18
C THR A 102 4.68 10.86 9.18
N HIS A 103 3.55 11.04 9.84
CA HIS A 103 2.43 10.12 9.83
C HIS A 103 1.53 10.40 8.62
N TYR A 104 1.43 9.42 7.73
CA TYR A 104 0.53 9.44 6.59
C TYR A 104 -0.68 8.55 6.85
N VAL A 105 -1.84 9.02 6.40
CA VAL A 105 -3.06 8.23 6.29
C VAL A 105 -3.41 8.07 4.82
N VAL A 106 -3.61 6.84 4.40
CA VAL A 106 -4.01 6.47 3.05
C VAL A 106 -5.41 5.88 3.11
N LYS A 107 -6.36 6.59 2.52
CA LYS A 107 -7.76 6.17 2.40
C LYS A 107 -8.00 5.55 1.05
N VAL A 108 -8.69 4.41 1.03
CA VAL A 108 -9.13 3.78 -0.21
C VAL A 108 -10.46 4.39 -0.64
N GLU A 109 -10.44 5.09 -1.76
CA GLU A 109 -11.64 5.72 -2.34
C GLU A 109 -12.31 4.76 -3.33
N LEU A 110 -13.50 4.30 -2.98
CA LEU A 110 -14.31 3.44 -3.84
C LEU A 110 -15.12 4.22 -4.89
N LYS A 111 -15.03 5.56 -4.87
CA LYS A 111 -15.78 6.46 -5.75
C LYS A 111 -15.10 6.60 -7.12
N GLY A 112 -15.85 6.31 -8.17
CA GLY A 112 -15.40 6.53 -9.56
C GLY A 112 -15.55 5.33 -10.49
N ILE A 113 -16.03 4.21 -10.01
CA ILE A 113 -16.33 3.05 -10.83
C ILE A 113 -17.77 3.19 -11.31
N THR A 114 -17.94 3.73 -12.53
CA THR A 114 -19.24 3.72 -13.22
C THR A 114 -19.76 2.29 -13.30
N GLY A 115 -20.82 1.99 -12.56
CA GLY A 115 -21.70 0.87 -12.82
C GLY A 115 -21.74 -0.30 -11.85
N LEU A 116 -20.87 -0.39 -10.82
CA LEU A 116 -20.95 -1.50 -9.85
C LEU A 116 -20.66 -1.03 -8.43
N VAL A 117 -21.54 -0.21 -7.92
CA VAL A 117 -21.64 0.07 -6.48
C VAL A 117 -22.56 -0.97 -5.89
N ALA A 118 -22.09 -2.18 -5.77
CA ALA A 118 -22.63 -3.23 -4.90
C ALA A 118 -21.64 -4.40 -4.92
N PRO A 119 -21.39 -5.11 -3.92
CA PRO A 119 -21.74 -5.09 -2.51
C PRO A 119 -20.50 -5.15 -1.58
N LEU A 120 -19.71 -4.11 -1.53
CA LEU A 120 -18.96 -3.82 -0.32
C LEU A 120 -19.84 -2.99 0.62
N LEU A 121 -21.13 -3.27 0.54
CA LEU A 121 -22.17 -2.68 1.37
C LEU A 121 -21.90 -3.02 2.83
N GLY A 122 -21.39 -2.02 3.55
CA GLY A 122 -21.41 -1.99 4.99
C GLY A 122 -20.08 -1.75 5.70
N LYS A 123 -18.92 -1.84 5.04
CA LYS A 123 -17.65 -1.48 5.69
C LYS A 123 -16.72 -0.79 4.69
N GLU A 124 -16.47 0.48 4.94
CA GLU A 124 -15.35 1.16 4.29
C GLU A 124 -14.06 0.38 4.60
N PRO A 125 -13.17 0.21 3.60
CA PRO A 125 -11.87 -0.39 3.87
C PRO A 125 -11.16 0.41 4.98
N PRO A 126 -10.52 -0.25 5.96
CA PRO A 126 -9.80 0.46 6.99
C PRO A 126 -8.65 1.25 6.38
N ASP A 127 -8.38 2.42 6.96
CA ASP A 127 -7.29 3.29 6.56
C ASP A 127 -5.94 2.57 6.75
N ILE A 128 -4.99 2.87 5.85
CA ILE A 128 -3.60 2.44 5.98
C ILE A 128 -2.81 3.61 6.57
N HIS A 129 -2.17 3.38 7.69
CA HIS A 129 -1.29 4.34 8.34
C HIS A 129 0.17 3.98 8.04
N ALA A 130 0.99 4.98 7.76
CA ALA A 130 2.42 4.78 7.54
C ALA A 130 3.22 5.93 8.14
N TRP A 131 4.39 5.61 8.68
CA TRP A 131 5.32 6.59 9.26
C TRP A 131 6.62 6.56 8.49
N ILE A 132 7.01 7.71 7.97
CA ILE A 132 8.20 7.90 7.14
C ILE A 132 9.12 8.91 7.78
N LEU A 133 10.34 8.52 8.12
CA LEU A 133 11.39 9.46 8.49
C LEU A 133 11.69 10.38 7.32
N ARG A 134 11.86 11.67 7.63
CA ARG A 134 12.28 12.68 6.68
C ARG A 134 13.77 12.94 6.79
N GLY A 135 14.34 13.57 5.80
CA GLY A 135 15.75 13.92 5.69
C GLY A 135 16.31 13.53 4.33
N ASP A 136 17.63 13.54 4.20
CA ASP A 136 18.32 13.23 2.95
C ASP A 136 18.09 11.81 2.45
N ALA A 137 17.82 10.88 3.38
CA ALA A 137 17.47 9.50 3.10
C ALA A 137 16.14 9.11 3.78
N PRO A 138 14.99 9.45 3.20
CA PRO A 138 13.70 9.09 3.76
C PRO A 138 13.56 7.58 3.97
N ALA A 139 13.12 7.15 5.14
CA ALA A 139 13.04 5.75 5.50
C ALA A 139 11.66 5.38 6.06
N PHE A 140 11.18 4.19 5.70
CA PHE A 140 10.02 3.58 6.32
C PHE A 140 10.34 3.25 7.79
N VAL A 141 9.42 3.52 8.69
CA VAL A 141 9.54 3.18 10.11
C VAL A 141 8.49 2.15 10.50
N LYS A 142 7.24 2.46 10.16
CA LYS A 142 6.10 1.69 10.64
C LYS A 142 4.93 1.80 9.67
N SER A 143 4.13 0.76 9.60
CA SER A 143 2.80 0.83 9.00
C SER A 143 1.78 0.05 9.82
N ARG A 144 0.52 0.44 9.70
CA ARG A 144 -0.63 -0.25 10.27
C ARG A 144 -1.76 -0.24 9.26
N GLY A 145 -2.26 -1.39 8.91
CA GLY A 145 -3.35 -1.53 7.94
C GLY A 145 -3.54 -2.98 7.50
N PRO A 146 -4.55 -3.25 6.68
CA PRO A 146 -4.74 -4.58 6.11
C PRO A 146 -3.71 -4.82 5.01
N LEU A 147 -3.19 -6.04 4.91
CA LEU A 147 -2.34 -6.47 3.80
C LEU A 147 -3.16 -6.91 2.58
N THR A 148 -4.39 -7.34 2.83
CA THR A 148 -5.34 -7.78 1.80
C THR A 148 -6.72 -7.19 2.06
N ALA A 149 -7.54 -7.08 1.04
CA ALA A 149 -8.92 -6.60 1.17
C ALA A 149 -9.72 -7.49 2.14
N GLY A 150 -10.26 -6.88 3.21
CA GLY A 150 -11.01 -7.59 4.25
C GLY A 150 -10.15 -8.43 5.23
N GLY A 151 -8.83 -8.41 5.09
CA GLY A 151 -7.90 -9.09 5.98
C GLY A 151 -7.74 -8.38 7.34
N PRO A 152 -7.01 -9.02 8.28
CA PRO A 152 -6.74 -8.43 9.58
C PRO A 152 -5.83 -7.19 9.46
N ILE A 153 -5.90 -6.35 10.48
CA ILE A 153 -4.99 -5.22 10.60
C ILE A 153 -3.64 -5.73 11.09
N TRP A 154 -2.61 -5.49 10.28
CA TRP A 154 -1.22 -5.76 10.59
C TRP A 154 -0.51 -4.50 11.02
N GLN A 155 0.43 -4.64 11.94
CA GLN A 155 1.45 -3.64 12.21
C GLN A 155 2.79 -4.21 11.75
N VAL A 156 3.45 -3.47 10.88
CA VAL A 156 4.82 -3.74 10.41
C VAL A 156 5.69 -2.59 10.89
N GLU A 157 6.78 -2.90 11.55
CA GLU A 157 7.67 -1.91 12.16
C GLU A 157 9.12 -2.32 11.96
N LEU A 158 10.01 -1.34 11.80
CA LEU A 158 11.44 -1.60 11.79
C LEU A 158 11.89 -2.04 13.18
N GLU A 159 12.58 -3.16 13.24
CA GLU A 159 13.22 -3.65 14.45
C GLU A 159 14.71 -3.31 14.43
N SER A 160 15.17 -2.61 15.47
CA SER A 160 16.59 -2.29 15.69
C SER A 160 17.35 -1.76 14.45
N PRO A 161 16.85 -0.74 13.74
CA PRO A 161 17.51 -0.23 12.57
C PRO A 161 18.87 0.40 12.94
N VAL A 162 19.89 0.11 12.15
CA VAL A 162 21.19 0.77 12.23
C VAL A 162 21.19 1.93 11.22
N TRP A 163 21.33 3.15 11.72
CA TRP A 163 21.41 4.34 10.88
C TRP A 163 22.88 4.66 10.60
N PRO A 164 23.22 5.08 9.39
CA PRO A 164 24.53 5.66 9.15
C PRO A 164 24.73 6.84 10.08
N HIS A 165 25.85 6.89 10.81
CA HIS A 165 26.21 8.10 11.53
C HIS A 165 26.32 9.24 10.51
N GLN A 166 25.68 10.37 10.77
CA GLN A 166 25.98 11.58 10.02
C GLN A 166 27.47 11.84 10.24
N ALA A 167 28.27 11.70 9.19
CA ALA A 167 29.63 12.16 9.23
C ALA A 167 29.56 13.65 9.55
N ASP A 168 30.19 14.05 10.65
CA ASP A 168 30.26 15.43 11.08
C ASP A 168 30.59 16.29 9.87
N ALA A 169 29.65 17.12 9.45
CA ALA A 169 29.87 18.13 8.44
C ALA A 169 30.87 19.12 9.06
N LYS A 170 32.12 18.99 8.66
CA LYS A 170 33.17 19.97 8.92
C LYS A 170 33.00 21.17 8.01
#